data_113c210810cbbd6e399d6f6ddb2d3c89
#
_entry.id   113c210810cbbd6e399d6f6ddb2d3c89
#
_cell.length_a   1.000
_cell.length_b   1.000
_cell.length_c   1.000
_cell.angle_alpha   90.00
_cell.angle_beta   90.00
_cell.angle_gamma   90.00
#
_symmetry.space_group_name_H-M   'P 1'
#
loop_
_entity.id
_entity.type
_entity.pdbx_description
1 polymer ?
#
loop_
_entity_poly.entity_id
_entity_poly.type
_entity_poly.pdbx_seq_one_letter_code
_entity_poly.pdbx_strand_id
1 'polypeptide(L)'
;MLTAPSLGYSLLAPILIVLAGAVIGVLVEAFVGKARRTAIQVTLSIGVLLLSLQQLWRIKDLSSTTAAVGSVTIDKAGIFLQATIILLSLVAVLLIADQDNFVAQASALPGSPEEQNALQEKSQQTEIFPLFLFAVSGMMLFTVASD
;
A
#
# COMPACT_ATOMS: atom_id res chain seq x y z
N MET A 1 21.81 -25.92 22.72
CA MET A 1 21.05 -24.68 22.96
C MET A 1 20.46 -24.28 21.63
N LEU A 2 19.13 -24.32 21.48
CA LEU A 2 18.44 -23.83 20.29
C LEU A 2 18.46 -22.31 20.38
N THR A 3 19.35 -21.68 19.61
CA THR A 3 19.32 -20.21 19.45
C THR A 3 18.04 -19.84 18.70
N ALA A 4 17.22 -19.00 19.29
CA ALA A 4 16.04 -18.48 18.61
C ALA A 4 16.46 -17.82 17.29
N PRO A 5 15.81 -18.14 16.15
CA PRO A 5 16.18 -17.55 14.88
C PRO A 5 16.00 -16.04 14.93
N SER A 6 17.03 -15.29 14.60
CA SER A 6 16.95 -13.83 14.48
C SER A 6 16.12 -13.49 13.24
N LEU A 7 14.88 -13.08 13.45
CA LEU A 7 13.94 -12.77 12.35
C LEU A 7 14.26 -11.47 11.60
N GLY A 8 15.36 -10.80 11.89
CA GLY A 8 15.78 -9.59 11.16
C GLY A 8 14.66 -8.58 10.89
N TYR A 9 13.81 -8.30 11.90
CA TYR A 9 12.62 -7.45 11.74
C TYR A 9 12.91 -6.09 11.10
N SER A 10 14.09 -5.56 11.31
CA SER A 10 14.51 -4.29 10.68
C SER A 10 14.58 -4.38 9.16
N LEU A 11 14.92 -5.56 8.62
CA LEU A 11 15.02 -5.80 7.19
C LEU A 11 13.65 -6.01 6.55
N LEU A 12 12.72 -6.60 7.29
CA LEU A 12 11.33 -6.80 6.86
C LEU A 12 10.45 -5.57 7.12
N ALA A 13 10.93 -4.60 7.90
CA ALA A 13 10.14 -3.44 8.32
C ALA A 13 9.43 -2.71 7.18
N PRO A 14 10.03 -2.43 6.01
CA PRO A 14 9.33 -1.77 4.91
C PRO A 14 8.07 -2.52 4.47
N ILE A 15 8.17 -3.84 4.33
CA ILE A 15 7.06 -4.72 3.91
C ILE A 15 5.98 -4.77 5.00
N LEU A 16 6.41 -4.94 6.26
CA LEU A 16 5.51 -5.02 7.42
C LEU A 16 4.74 -3.71 7.64
N ILE A 17 5.35 -2.55 7.37
CA ILE A 17 4.69 -1.24 7.44
C ILE A 17 3.55 -1.17 6.42
N VAL A 18 3.79 -1.58 5.17
CA VAL A 18 2.76 -1.58 4.13
C VAL A 18 1.63 -2.56 4.47
N LEU A 19 1.98 -3.76 4.93
CA LEU A 19 1.01 -4.77 5.34
C LEU A 19 0.15 -4.29 6.53
N ALA A 20 0.79 -3.71 7.55
CA ALA A 20 0.06 -3.14 8.68
C ALA A 20 -0.85 -1.99 8.25
N GLY A 21 -0.38 -1.14 7.34
CA GLY A 21 -1.19 -0.08 6.73
C GLY A 21 -2.41 -0.61 5.98
N ALA A 22 -2.27 -1.72 5.26
CA ALA A 22 -3.39 -2.39 4.59
C ALA A 22 -4.43 -2.90 5.60
N VAL A 23 -3.99 -3.54 6.69
CA VAL A 23 -4.89 -4.00 7.76
C VAL A 23 -5.60 -2.82 8.43
N ILE A 24 -4.88 -1.74 8.75
CA ILE A 24 -5.48 -0.51 9.30
C ILE A 24 -6.48 0.08 8.30
N GLY A 25 -6.19 0.07 7.01
CA GLY A 25 -7.10 0.49 5.95
C GLY A 25 -8.43 -0.27 5.96
N VAL A 26 -8.39 -1.60 6.14
CA VAL A 26 -9.61 -2.42 6.31
C VAL A 26 -10.38 -2.02 7.55
N LEU A 27 -9.71 -1.73 8.67
CA LEU A 27 -10.38 -1.26 9.88
C LEU A 27 -11.02 0.13 9.68
N VAL A 28 -10.35 1.02 8.97
CA VAL A 28 -10.90 2.33 8.58
C VAL A 28 -12.17 2.13 7.74
N GLU A 29 -12.15 1.18 6.80
CA GLU A 29 -13.33 0.86 5.98
C GLU A 29 -14.51 0.38 6.83
N ALA A 30 -14.25 -0.43 7.85
CA ALA A 30 -15.28 -0.98 8.73
C ALA A 30 -15.86 0.06 9.72
N PHE A 31 -15.03 0.95 10.27
CA PHE A 31 -15.44 1.80 11.40
C PHE A 31 -15.65 3.27 11.05
N VAL A 32 -15.10 3.76 9.94
CA VAL A 32 -15.20 5.18 9.57
C VAL A 32 -16.42 5.44 8.69
N GLY A 33 -17.15 6.52 9.01
CA GLY A 33 -18.32 6.94 8.22
C GLY A 33 -17.94 7.42 6.82
N LYS A 34 -18.79 7.15 5.83
CA LYS A 34 -18.60 7.37 4.39
C LYS A 34 -18.03 8.75 4.02
N ALA A 35 -18.49 9.82 4.68
CA ALA A 35 -18.10 11.20 4.33
C ALA A 35 -16.61 11.53 4.51
N ARG A 36 -15.90 10.83 5.42
CA ARG A 36 -14.47 11.06 5.71
C ARG A 36 -13.56 9.93 5.24
N ARG A 37 -14.14 8.83 4.83
CA ARG A 37 -13.45 7.58 4.53
C ARG A 37 -12.41 7.75 3.43
N THR A 38 -12.77 8.36 2.30
CA THR A 38 -11.86 8.58 1.17
C THR A 38 -10.63 9.39 1.57
N ALA A 39 -10.82 10.52 2.26
CA ALA A 39 -9.71 11.37 2.70
C ALA A 39 -8.78 10.62 3.66
N ILE A 40 -9.33 9.84 4.59
CA ILE A 40 -8.55 9.05 5.54
C ILE A 40 -7.80 7.92 4.82
N GLN A 41 -8.44 7.20 3.89
CA GLN A 41 -7.82 6.12 3.13
C GLN A 41 -6.67 6.62 2.25
N VAL A 42 -6.86 7.73 1.55
CA VAL A 42 -5.80 8.35 0.73
C VAL A 42 -4.62 8.79 1.61
N THR A 43 -4.90 9.52 2.70
CA THR A 43 -3.86 9.99 3.62
C THR A 43 -3.11 8.83 4.27
N LEU A 44 -3.82 7.78 4.69
CA LEU A 44 -3.24 6.56 5.26
C LEU A 44 -2.32 5.88 4.23
N SER A 45 -2.80 5.68 3.00
CA SER A 45 -2.04 5.01 1.95
C SER A 45 -0.75 5.75 1.61
N ILE A 46 -0.83 7.07 1.42
CA ILE A 46 0.35 7.90 1.16
C ILE A 46 1.30 7.87 2.37
N GLY A 47 0.80 8.03 3.58
CA GLY A 47 1.60 8.01 4.81
C GLY A 47 2.35 6.69 4.99
N VAL A 48 1.67 5.56 4.81
CA VAL A 48 2.25 4.22 4.91
C VAL A 48 3.34 3.99 3.85
N LEU A 49 3.10 4.38 2.60
CA LEU A 49 4.09 4.24 1.53
C LEU A 49 5.32 5.12 1.77
N LEU A 50 5.16 6.35 2.24
CA LEU A 50 6.28 7.24 2.60
C LEU A 50 7.08 6.71 3.79
N LEU A 51 6.42 6.18 4.82
CA LEU A 51 7.10 5.54 5.96
C LEU A 51 7.89 4.30 5.52
N SER A 52 7.31 3.48 4.65
CA SER A 52 8.00 2.33 4.07
C SER A 52 9.23 2.75 3.24
N LEU A 53 9.10 3.78 2.42
CA LEU A 53 10.21 4.34 1.65
C LEU A 53 11.32 4.89 2.56
N GLN A 54 10.95 5.58 3.63
CA GLN A 54 11.91 6.09 4.63
C GLN A 54 12.69 4.94 5.29
N GLN A 55 12.01 3.85 5.65
CA GLN A 55 12.68 2.68 6.23
C GLN A 55 13.62 2.02 5.22
N LEU A 56 13.19 1.91 3.97
CA LEU A 56 14.03 1.37 2.90
C LEU A 56 15.31 2.21 2.72
N TRP A 57 15.19 3.53 2.80
CA TRP A 57 16.33 4.44 2.74
C TRP A 57 17.31 4.24 3.89
N ARG A 58 16.86 3.87 5.08
CA ARG A 58 17.72 3.60 6.24
C ARG A 58 18.52 2.31 6.10
N ILE A 59 17.98 1.31 5.39
CA ILE A 59 18.64 0.01 5.21
C ILE A 59 19.44 -0.10 3.91
N LYS A 60 19.46 0.92 3.05
CA LYS A 60 20.12 0.89 1.74
C LYS A 60 21.62 0.60 1.78
N ASP A 61 22.29 0.97 2.87
CA ASP A 61 23.73 0.84 3.05
C ASP A 61 24.12 -0.49 3.72
N LEU A 62 23.14 -1.31 4.11
CA LEU A 62 23.38 -2.67 4.61
C LEU A 62 23.90 -3.55 3.47
N SER A 63 25.01 -4.24 3.72
CA SER A 63 25.47 -5.32 2.84
C SER A 63 24.42 -6.41 2.77
N SER A 64 24.38 -7.16 1.67
CA SER A 64 23.44 -8.27 1.46
C SER A 64 23.32 -9.14 2.71
N THR A 65 22.12 -9.18 3.28
CA THR A 65 21.86 -9.88 4.54
C THR A 65 20.62 -10.74 4.37
N THR A 66 20.68 -11.96 4.89
CA THR A 66 19.53 -12.85 4.92
C THR A 66 18.71 -12.61 6.18
N ALA A 67 17.38 -12.57 6.03
CA ALA A 67 16.42 -12.47 7.11
C ALA A 67 15.48 -13.68 7.09
N ALA A 68 14.66 -13.83 8.15
CA ALA A 68 13.66 -14.90 8.26
C ALA A 68 14.23 -16.30 7.98
N VAL A 69 15.35 -16.64 8.65
CA VAL A 69 16.01 -17.98 8.55
C VAL A 69 16.45 -18.34 7.13
N GLY A 70 16.81 -17.34 6.30
CA GLY A 70 17.26 -17.56 4.94
C GLY A 70 16.18 -17.53 3.86
N SER A 71 14.92 -17.42 4.25
CA SER A 71 13.81 -17.35 3.28
C SER A 71 13.68 -16.00 2.57
N VAL A 72 14.34 -14.97 3.09
CA VAL A 72 14.32 -13.61 2.52
C VAL A 72 15.75 -13.13 2.39
N THR A 73 16.13 -12.77 1.17
CA THR A 73 17.43 -12.16 0.89
C THR A 73 17.25 -10.71 0.51
N ILE A 74 17.82 -9.81 1.31
CA ILE A 74 17.80 -8.38 1.01
C ILE A 74 19.17 -8.00 0.46
N ASP A 75 19.18 -7.70 -0.81
CA ASP A 75 20.32 -7.22 -1.56
C ASP A 75 20.02 -5.83 -2.16
N LYS A 76 21.01 -5.24 -2.80
CA LYS A 76 20.84 -3.92 -3.44
C LYS A 76 19.79 -3.94 -4.55
N ALA A 77 19.67 -5.06 -5.27
CA ALA A 77 18.68 -5.19 -6.34
C ALA A 77 17.25 -5.26 -5.76
N GLY A 78 17.04 -6.04 -4.69
CA GLY A 78 15.77 -6.13 -3.98
C GLY A 78 15.36 -4.77 -3.39
N ILE A 79 16.29 -4.03 -2.79
CA ILE A 79 16.02 -2.67 -2.26
C ILE A 79 15.61 -1.72 -3.40
N PHE A 80 16.30 -1.77 -4.54
CA PHE A 80 15.95 -0.95 -5.70
C PHE A 80 14.57 -1.29 -6.25
N LEU A 81 14.25 -2.57 -6.39
CA LEU A 81 12.93 -3.03 -6.85
C LEU A 81 11.82 -2.61 -5.88
N GLN A 82 12.01 -2.78 -4.57
CA GLN A 82 11.05 -2.31 -3.56
C GLN A 82 10.83 -0.80 -3.63
N ALA A 83 11.90 -0.01 -3.77
CA ALA A 83 11.79 1.44 -3.91
C ALA A 83 10.99 1.82 -5.17
N THR A 84 11.24 1.14 -6.29
CA THR A 84 10.50 1.35 -7.53
C THR A 84 9.02 1.01 -7.36
N ILE A 85 8.68 -0.12 -6.72
CA ILE A 85 7.30 -0.52 -6.43
C ILE A 85 6.61 0.56 -5.58
N ILE A 86 7.25 1.04 -4.51
CA ILE A 86 6.68 2.07 -3.63
C ILE A 86 6.44 3.38 -4.40
N LEU A 87 7.39 3.83 -5.22
CA LEU A 87 7.24 5.06 -6.00
C LEU A 87 6.10 4.95 -7.02
N LEU A 88 6.01 3.84 -7.75
CA LEU A 88 4.90 3.59 -8.67
C LEU A 88 3.56 3.50 -7.91
N SER A 89 3.57 2.90 -6.72
CA SER A 89 2.38 2.81 -5.87
C SER A 89 1.91 4.17 -5.37
N LEU A 90 2.83 5.09 -5.06
CA LEU A 90 2.48 6.48 -4.71
C LEU A 90 1.77 7.18 -5.87
N VAL A 91 2.30 7.05 -7.09
CA VAL A 91 1.65 7.61 -8.27
C VAL A 91 0.27 6.98 -8.49
N ALA A 92 0.16 5.66 -8.35
CA ALA A 92 -1.11 4.96 -8.50
C ALA A 92 -2.16 5.40 -7.46
N VAL A 93 -1.76 5.58 -6.19
CA VAL A 93 -2.67 6.12 -5.14
C VAL A 93 -3.16 7.51 -5.50
N LEU A 94 -2.29 8.38 -6.00
CA LEU A 94 -2.68 9.73 -6.42
C LEU A 94 -3.67 9.69 -7.59
N LEU A 95 -3.44 8.81 -8.58
CA LEU A 95 -4.34 8.62 -9.71
C LEU A 95 -5.70 8.07 -9.26
N ILE A 96 -5.70 7.09 -8.34
CA ILE A 96 -6.95 6.54 -7.78
C ILE A 96 -7.69 7.60 -6.96
N ALA A 97 -6.95 8.47 -6.24
CA ALA A 97 -7.55 9.54 -5.45
C ALA A 97 -8.19 10.63 -6.31
N ASP A 98 -7.71 10.86 -7.53
CA ASP A 98 -8.24 11.83 -8.49
C ASP A 98 -9.45 11.26 -9.26
N GLN A 99 -10.46 10.82 -8.50
CA GLN A 99 -11.66 10.18 -9.06
C GLN A 99 -12.52 11.12 -9.92
N ASP A 100 -12.36 12.43 -9.75
CA ASP A 100 -13.18 13.42 -10.49
C ASP A 100 -12.87 13.43 -11.99
N ASN A 101 -11.66 13.05 -12.38
CA ASN A 101 -11.26 12.98 -13.79
C ASN A 101 -11.44 11.58 -14.40
N PHE A 102 -11.55 10.53 -13.58
CA PHE A 102 -11.63 9.14 -14.05
C PHE A 102 -13.04 8.56 -14.12
N VAL A 103 -13.99 9.11 -13.37
CA VAL A 103 -15.39 8.80 -13.63
C VAL A 103 -15.71 9.48 -14.95
N ALA A 104 -15.73 8.70 -16.04
CA ALA A 104 -16.40 9.14 -17.24
C ALA A 104 -17.70 9.76 -16.74
N GLN A 105 -17.87 11.06 -16.95
CA GLN A 105 -19.18 11.70 -16.80
C GLN A 105 -20.05 10.94 -17.77
N ALA A 106 -20.57 9.82 -17.31
CA ALA A 106 -21.63 9.17 -18.01
C ALA A 106 -22.60 10.28 -18.29
N SER A 107 -23.10 10.35 -19.47
CA SER A 107 -24.05 11.32 -20.01
C SER A 107 -25.34 11.38 -19.20
N ALA A 108 -25.25 11.31 -17.89
CA ALA A 108 -26.32 11.47 -16.93
C ALA A 108 -26.70 12.95 -16.88
N LEU A 109 -27.94 13.23 -17.22
CA LEU A 109 -28.48 14.57 -17.10
C LEU A 109 -28.43 15.02 -15.65
N PRO A 110 -28.00 16.28 -15.35
CA PRO A 110 -27.98 16.82 -14.01
C PRO A 110 -29.33 16.64 -13.30
N GLY A 111 -29.32 16.01 -12.11
CA GLY A 111 -30.52 15.70 -11.34
C GLY A 111 -31.20 14.38 -11.67
N SER A 112 -30.68 13.59 -12.58
CA SER A 112 -31.24 12.27 -12.92
C SER A 112 -30.96 11.22 -11.81
N PRO A 113 -31.80 10.16 -11.68
CA PRO A 113 -31.52 9.04 -10.79
C PRO A 113 -30.18 8.35 -11.08
N GLU A 114 -29.73 8.42 -12.34
CA GLU A 114 -28.44 7.85 -12.80
C GLU A 114 -27.24 8.62 -12.24
N GLU A 115 -27.33 9.95 -12.12
CA GLU A 115 -26.32 10.77 -11.46
C GLU A 115 -26.22 10.44 -9.97
N GLN A 116 -27.37 10.28 -9.29
CA GLN A 116 -27.39 9.90 -7.87
C GLN A 116 -26.81 8.51 -7.64
N ASN A 117 -27.06 7.55 -8.52
CA ASN A 117 -26.48 6.23 -8.45
C ASN A 117 -24.95 6.27 -8.69
N ALA A 118 -24.49 7.03 -9.67
CA ALA A 118 -23.05 7.22 -9.95
C ALA A 118 -22.32 7.87 -8.76
N LEU A 119 -22.92 8.86 -8.10
CA LEU A 119 -22.38 9.47 -6.91
C LEU A 119 -22.35 8.50 -5.70
N GLN A 120 -23.32 7.61 -5.60
CA GLN A 120 -23.34 6.58 -4.56
C GLN A 120 -22.28 5.50 -4.83
N GLU A 121 -22.11 5.04 -6.07
CA GLU A 121 -21.07 4.11 -6.46
C GLU A 121 -19.68 4.69 -6.21
N LYS A 122 -19.46 5.97 -6.53
CA LYS A 122 -18.22 6.70 -6.25
C LYS A 122 -17.86 6.68 -4.75
N SER A 123 -18.84 6.81 -3.87
CA SER A 123 -18.62 6.76 -2.42
C SER A 123 -18.33 5.35 -1.87
N GLN A 124 -18.55 4.32 -2.65
CA GLN A 124 -18.34 2.90 -2.27
C GLN A 124 -16.98 2.34 -2.71
N GLN A 125 -16.25 3.05 -3.59
CA GLN A 125 -14.98 2.54 -4.14
C GLN A 125 -13.75 2.75 -3.25
N THR A 126 -13.94 3.17 -2.00
CA THR A 126 -12.81 3.36 -1.06
C THR A 126 -12.11 2.07 -0.65
N GLU A 127 -12.75 0.94 -0.83
CA GLU A 127 -12.20 -0.41 -0.56
C GLU A 127 -10.97 -0.74 -1.41
N ILE A 128 -10.78 -0.03 -2.53
CA ILE A 128 -9.63 -0.24 -3.41
C ILE A 128 -8.29 0.07 -2.73
N PHE A 129 -8.23 1.05 -1.80
CA PHE A 129 -7.00 1.46 -1.15
C PHE A 129 -6.37 0.38 -0.26
N PRO A 130 -7.10 -0.25 0.69
CA PRO A 130 -6.52 -1.33 1.48
C PRO A 130 -6.18 -2.56 0.63
N LEU A 131 -6.99 -2.92 -0.37
CA LEU A 131 -6.70 -4.02 -1.29
C LEU A 131 -5.44 -3.74 -2.11
N PHE A 132 -5.28 -2.51 -2.57
CA PHE A 132 -4.08 -2.05 -3.27
C PHE A 132 -2.83 -2.16 -2.39
N LEU A 133 -2.88 -1.74 -1.11
CA LEU A 133 -1.77 -1.88 -0.17
C LEU A 133 -1.42 -3.34 0.10
N PHE A 134 -2.40 -4.25 0.18
CA PHE A 134 -2.13 -5.69 0.27
C PHE A 134 -1.38 -6.20 -0.96
N ALA A 135 -1.80 -5.80 -2.16
CA ALA A 135 -1.11 -6.17 -3.40
C ALA A 135 0.32 -5.63 -3.42
N VAL A 136 0.53 -4.38 -3.01
CA VAL A 136 1.87 -3.76 -2.92
C VAL A 136 2.76 -4.52 -1.94
N SER A 137 2.25 -4.86 -0.76
CA SER A 137 3.03 -5.63 0.23
C SER A 137 3.42 -7.01 -0.29
N GLY A 138 2.53 -7.68 -1.01
CA GLY A 138 2.80 -8.96 -1.68
C GLY A 138 3.87 -8.84 -2.77
N MET A 139 3.79 -7.79 -3.61
CA MET A 139 4.82 -7.52 -4.62
C MET A 139 6.18 -7.25 -3.99
N MET A 140 6.24 -6.46 -2.92
CA MET A 140 7.48 -6.18 -2.19
C MET A 140 8.07 -7.46 -1.57
N LEU A 141 7.23 -8.34 -1.01
CA LEU A 141 7.68 -9.62 -0.47
C LEU A 141 8.26 -10.51 -1.56
N PHE A 142 7.60 -10.57 -2.72
CA PHE A 142 8.06 -11.36 -3.85
C PHE A 142 9.45 -10.96 -4.36
N THR A 143 9.79 -9.66 -4.33
CA THR A 143 11.11 -9.17 -4.79
C THR A 143 12.27 -9.60 -3.90
N VAL A 144 12.02 -10.07 -2.69
CA VAL A 144 13.06 -10.45 -1.70
C VAL A 144 12.95 -11.91 -1.29
N ALA A 145 11.95 -12.64 -1.79
CA ALA A 145 11.82 -14.06 -1.56
C ALA A 145 13.05 -14.78 -2.18
N SER A 146 13.71 -15.61 -1.38
CA SER A 146 14.80 -16.50 -1.85
C SER A 146 14.25 -17.90 -2.00
N ASP A 147 14.65 -18.55 -3.09
CA ASP A 147 14.39 -19.99 -3.32
C ASP A 147 15.19 -20.87 -2.34
#